data_4eb002ec713c3d0673aa81300f43d0c1
#
_entry.id   4eb002ec713c3d0673aa81300f43d0c1
#
_cell.length_a   1.000
_cell.length_b   1.000
_cell.length_c   1.000
_cell.angle_alpha   90.00
_cell.angle_beta   90.00
_cell.angle_gamma   90.00
#
_symmetry.space_group_name_H-M   'P 1'
#
loop_
_entity.id
_entity.type
_entity.pdbx_description
1 polymer ?
#
loop_
_entity_poly.entity_id
_entity_poly.type
_entity_poly.pdbx_seq_one_letter_code
_entity_poly.pdbx_strand_id
1 'polypeptide(L)'
;MGDVNLLAVVLGTLAWFVIGAIWYGPLFGKPWREMNGITDEMVKAGPRPGQNPTWLIMLLAFLFEMLVVLMLGHNIARTNPAPHVIMMMAVGFGAVIMTPALGINYLFQMRPGKLFFIDAAHFIVGLAAVGGVFIALG
;
A
#
# COMPACT_ATOMS: atom_id res chain seq x y z
N MET A 1 -21.89 -11.87 -14.27
CA MET A 1 -21.08 -10.83 -13.60
C MET A 1 -21.41 -10.84 -12.14
N GLY A 2 -20.46 -11.08 -11.26
CA GLY A 2 -20.68 -11.10 -9.81
C GLY A 2 -20.60 -9.72 -9.19
N ASP A 3 -21.13 -9.59 -8.00
CA ASP A 3 -20.96 -8.39 -7.20
C ASP A 3 -19.57 -8.36 -6.59
N VAL A 4 -19.09 -7.16 -6.27
CA VAL A 4 -17.81 -6.98 -5.59
C VAL A 4 -17.89 -7.61 -4.20
N ASN A 5 -16.90 -8.42 -3.85
CA ASN A 5 -16.79 -9.01 -2.51
C ASN A 5 -16.29 -7.95 -1.52
N LEU A 6 -17.23 -7.22 -0.91
CA LEU A 6 -16.89 -6.12 0.00
C LEU A 6 -16.18 -6.60 1.26
N LEU A 7 -16.47 -7.83 1.72
CA LEU A 7 -15.73 -8.39 2.86
C LEU A 7 -14.26 -8.59 2.50
N ALA A 8 -13.97 -9.11 1.32
CA ALA A 8 -12.59 -9.25 0.83
C ALA A 8 -11.91 -7.89 0.66
N VAL A 9 -12.65 -6.87 0.21
CA VAL A 9 -12.13 -5.50 0.09
C VAL A 9 -11.69 -4.98 1.47
N VAL A 10 -12.54 -5.07 2.47
CA VAL A 10 -12.22 -4.57 3.82
C VAL A 10 -11.10 -5.36 4.44
N LEU A 11 -11.17 -6.69 4.41
CA LEU A 11 -10.13 -7.54 5.01
C LEU A 11 -8.81 -7.46 4.26
N GLY A 12 -8.85 -7.35 2.93
CA GLY A 12 -7.66 -7.13 2.12
C GLY A 12 -6.99 -5.80 2.44
N THR A 13 -7.77 -4.72 2.57
CA THR A 13 -7.25 -3.42 2.96
C THR A 13 -6.62 -3.47 4.35
N LEU A 14 -7.28 -4.12 5.31
CA LEU A 14 -6.73 -4.31 6.66
C LEU A 14 -5.41 -5.07 6.63
N ALA A 15 -5.32 -6.14 5.83
CA ALA A 15 -4.09 -6.93 5.69
C ALA A 15 -2.95 -6.06 5.14
N TRP A 16 -3.20 -5.27 4.11
CA TRP A 16 -2.21 -4.36 3.55
C TRP A 16 -1.80 -3.29 4.56
N PHE A 17 -2.76 -2.71 5.26
CA PHE A 17 -2.50 -1.68 6.26
C PHE A 17 -1.64 -2.21 7.42
N VAL A 18 -1.92 -3.43 7.89
CA VAL A 18 -1.12 -4.09 8.94
C VAL A 18 0.31 -4.37 8.44
N ILE A 19 0.45 -4.84 7.20
CA ILE A 19 1.76 -5.01 6.57
C ILE A 19 2.51 -3.68 6.53
N GLY A 20 1.84 -2.59 6.21
CA GLY A 20 2.42 -1.24 6.23
C GLY A 20 2.91 -0.84 7.62
N ALA A 21 2.15 -1.12 8.66
CA ALA A 21 2.55 -0.85 10.04
C ALA A 21 3.82 -1.62 10.42
N ILE A 22 3.92 -2.89 10.04
CA ILE A 22 5.11 -3.71 10.27
C ILE A 22 6.28 -3.22 9.40
N TRP A 23 6.01 -2.89 8.14
CA TRP A 23 7.01 -2.46 7.17
C TRP A 23 7.71 -1.17 7.58
N TYR A 24 6.92 -0.16 7.94
CA TYR A 24 7.42 1.17 8.32
C TYR A 24 7.62 1.33 9.83
N GLY A 25 7.41 0.30 10.61
CA GLY A 25 7.72 0.23 12.03
C GLY A 25 9.01 -0.54 12.26
N PRO A 26 8.90 -1.82 12.69
CA PRO A 26 10.09 -2.60 13.07
C PRO A 26 11.01 -2.99 11.93
N LEU A 27 10.52 -3.14 10.68
CA LEU A 27 11.35 -3.62 9.57
C LEU A 27 12.20 -2.50 8.95
N PHE A 28 11.59 -1.50 8.37
CA PHE A 28 12.27 -0.47 7.57
C PHE A 28 12.04 0.95 8.10
N GLY A 29 11.38 1.09 9.25
CA GLY A 29 11.03 2.40 9.79
C GLY A 29 12.25 3.29 10.02
N LYS A 30 13.32 2.74 10.60
CA LYS A 30 14.54 3.50 10.89
C LYS A 30 15.22 4.00 9.62
N PRO A 31 15.60 3.15 8.64
CA PRO A 31 16.22 3.65 7.41
C PRO A 31 15.28 4.55 6.60
N TRP A 32 13.98 4.30 6.62
CA TRP A 32 13.00 5.13 5.94
C TRP A 32 12.96 6.55 6.53
N ARG A 33 12.93 6.66 7.86
CA ARG A 33 12.96 7.97 8.54
C ARG A 33 14.27 8.71 8.26
N GLU A 34 15.40 8.02 8.33
CA GLU A 34 16.72 8.61 8.07
C GLU A 34 16.79 9.18 6.65
N MET A 35 16.33 8.44 5.64
CA MET A 35 16.33 8.87 4.26
C MET A 35 15.35 10.02 3.99
N ASN A 36 14.31 10.18 4.80
CA ASN A 36 13.38 11.30 4.72
C ASN A 36 13.75 12.47 5.62
N GLY A 37 14.88 12.42 6.31
CA GLY A 37 15.32 13.48 7.19
C GLY A 37 14.45 13.65 8.45
N ILE A 38 13.77 12.59 8.87
CA ILE A 38 12.91 12.63 10.06
C ILE A 38 13.73 12.18 11.27
N THR A 39 13.92 13.11 12.23
CA THR A 39 14.67 12.85 13.46
C THR A 39 13.74 12.35 14.58
N ASP A 40 14.35 11.77 15.64
CA ASP A 40 13.60 11.34 16.82
C ASP A 40 12.92 12.52 17.51
N GLU A 41 13.57 13.68 17.53
CA GLU A 41 13.00 14.92 18.09
C GLU A 41 11.76 15.35 17.31
N MET A 42 11.79 15.24 15.99
CA MET A 42 10.64 15.57 15.13
C MET A 42 9.46 14.62 15.40
N VAL A 43 9.73 13.35 15.59
CA VAL A 43 8.70 12.36 15.94
C VAL A 43 8.05 12.70 17.29
N LYS A 44 8.87 13.03 18.31
CA LYS A 44 8.39 13.37 19.65
C LYS A 44 7.61 14.68 19.67
N ALA A 45 8.04 15.66 18.87
CA ALA A 45 7.38 16.97 18.79
C ALA A 45 6.00 16.91 18.11
N GLY A 46 5.74 15.87 17.31
CA GLY A 46 4.50 15.75 16.56
C GLY A 46 4.44 16.64 15.32
N PRO A 47 3.26 16.76 14.70
CA PRO A 47 3.11 17.52 13.44
C PRO A 47 3.36 19.02 13.68
N ARG A 48 4.05 19.63 12.70
CA ARG A 48 4.27 21.09 12.66
C ARG A 48 3.02 21.80 12.12
N PRO A 49 2.90 23.13 12.32
CA PRO A 49 1.85 23.90 11.68
C PRO A 49 1.80 23.65 10.16
N GLY A 50 0.61 23.37 9.63
CA GLY A 50 0.41 23.03 8.22
C GLY A 50 0.59 21.58 7.87
N GLN A 51 1.07 20.73 8.78
CA GLN A 51 1.16 19.28 8.58
C GLN A 51 -0.07 18.59 9.13
N ASN A 52 -0.43 17.47 8.49
CA ASN A 52 -1.55 16.65 8.94
C ASN A 52 -1.23 15.92 10.25
N PRO A 53 -2.19 15.82 11.17
CA PRO A 53 -2.00 15.00 12.37
C PRO A 53 -1.90 13.51 12.00
N THR A 54 -1.24 12.73 12.84
CA THR A 54 -0.97 11.31 12.59
C THR A 54 -2.26 10.51 12.32
N TRP A 55 -3.33 10.76 13.09
CA TRP A 55 -4.60 10.05 12.89
C TRP A 55 -5.20 10.29 11.51
N LEU A 56 -5.06 11.51 10.98
CA LEU A 56 -5.57 11.85 9.65
C LEU A 56 -4.72 11.17 8.57
N ILE A 57 -3.40 11.16 8.73
CA ILE A 57 -2.50 10.46 7.80
C ILE A 57 -2.87 8.98 7.73
N MET A 58 -3.08 8.33 8.87
CA MET A 58 -3.44 6.92 8.93
C MET A 58 -4.81 6.65 8.30
N LEU A 59 -5.79 7.52 8.58
CA LEU A 59 -7.12 7.39 7.97
C LEU A 59 -7.07 7.53 6.45
N LEU A 60 -6.38 8.56 5.96
CA LEU A 60 -6.27 8.80 4.52
C LEU A 60 -5.49 7.67 3.83
N ALA A 61 -4.42 7.18 4.45
CA ALA A 61 -3.68 6.04 3.93
C ALA A 61 -4.59 4.80 3.79
N PHE A 62 -5.37 4.50 4.82
CA PHE A 62 -6.32 3.39 4.79
C PHE A 62 -7.35 3.57 3.67
N LEU A 63 -7.92 4.77 3.53
CA LEU A 63 -8.92 5.05 2.50
C LEU A 63 -8.32 4.96 1.09
N PHE A 64 -7.10 5.43 0.88
CA PHE A 64 -6.42 5.30 -0.41
C PHE A 64 -6.12 3.84 -0.74
N GLU A 65 -5.66 3.07 0.24
CA GLU A 65 -5.46 1.63 0.05
C GLU A 65 -6.79 0.95 -0.29
N MET A 66 -7.88 1.31 0.41
CA MET A 66 -9.20 0.76 0.14
C MET A 66 -9.67 1.06 -1.29
N LEU A 67 -9.40 2.25 -1.82
CA LEU A 67 -9.74 2.58 -3.21
C LEU A 67 -9.01 1.67 -4.20
N VAL A 68 -7.73 1.39 -3.97
CA VAL A 68 -6.96 0.48 -4.81
C VAL A 68 -7.55 -0.94 -4.73
N VAL A 69 -7.82 -1.40 -3.52
CA VAL A 69 -8.39 -2.75 -3.29
C VAL A 69 -9.79 -2.86 -3.88
N LEU A 70 -10.59 -1.80 -3.77
CA LEU A 70 -11.93 -1.77 -4.36
C LEU A 70 -11.87 -1.88 -5.89
N MET A 71 -10.93 -1.18 -6.53
CA MET A 71 -10.74 -1.28 -7.98
C MET A 71 -10.32 -2.70 -8.38
N LEU A 72 -9.41 -3.30 -7.64
CA LEU A 72 -9.01 -4.69 -7.86
C LEU A 72 -10.22 -5.63 -7.70
N GLY A 73 -10.99 -5.46 -6.64
CA GLY A 73 -12.18 -6.26 -6.37
C GLY A 73 -13.23 -6.13 -7.46
N HIS A 74 -13.38 -4.91 -8.00
CA HIS A 74 -14.28 -4.66 -9.12
C HIS A 74 -13.85 -5.42 -10.38
N ASN A 75 -12.56 -5.39 -10.69
CA ASN A 75 -12.01 -6.15 -11.83
C ASN A 75 -12.19 -7.65 -11.65
N ILE A 76 -11.95 -8.17 -10.45
CA ILE A 76 -12.16 -9.58 -10.13
C ILE A 76 -13.64 -9.96 -10.34
N ALA A 77 -14.56 -9.15 -9.81
CA ALA A 77 -15.99 -9.40 -9.93
C ALA A 77 -16.46 -9.41 -11.40
N ARG A 78 -15.90 -8.55 -12.24
CA ARG A 78 -16.28 -8.46 -13.64
C ARG A 78 -15.74 -9.60 -14.49
N THR A 79 -14.57 -10.11 -14.18
CA THR A 79 -13.86 -11.10 -15.01
C THR A 79 -13.94 -12.51 -14.45
N ASN A 80 -14.28 -12.66 -13.19
CA ASN A 80 -14.37 -13.95 -12.48
C ASN A 80 -13.15 -14.84 -12.79
N PRO A 81 -11.93 -14.36 -12.53
CA PRO A 81 -10.70 -15.06 -12.93
C PRO A 81 -10.37 -16.24 -12.00
N ALA A 82 -9.55 -17.16 -12.51
CA ALA A 82 -9.00 -18.23 -11.70
C ALA A 82 -8.08 -17.66 -10.59
N PRO A 83 -7.87 -18.40 -9.49
CA PRO A 83 -7.07 -17.91 -8.35
C PRO A 83 -5.68 -17.39 -8.73
N HIS A 84 -4.96 -18.08 -9.61
CA HIS A 84 -3.64 -17.61 -10.03
C HIS A 84 -3.69 -16.30 -10.81
N VAL A 85 -4.78 -16.04 -11.54
CA VAL A 85 -4.99 -14.78 -12.25
C VAL A 85 -5.31 -13.67 -11.27
N ILE A 86 -6.08 -13.94 -10.21
CA ILE A 86 -6.32 -12.98 -9.12
C ILE A 86 -4.98 -12.51 -8.54
N MET A 87 -4.08 -13.45 -8.26
CA MET A 87 -2.75 -13.10 -7.72
C MET A 87 -1.95 -12.28 -8.74
N MET A 88 -1.99 -12.64 -10.02
CA MET A 88 -1.34 -11.86 -11.07
C MET A 88 -1.89 -10.43 -11.15
N MET A 89 -3.20 -10.26 -11.06
CA MET A 89 -3.83 -8.94 -11.05
C MET A 89 -3.40 -8.11 -9.85
N ALA A 90 -3.42 -8.71 -8.66
CA ALA A 90 -3.05 -8.02 -7.42
C ALA A 90 -1.58 -7.58 -7.45
N VAL A 91 -0.68 -8.50 -7.74
CA VAL A 91 0.77 -8.20 -7.85
C VAL A 91 1.02 -7.23 -9.00
N GLY A 92 0.30 -7.37 -10.11
CA GLY A 92 0.40 -6.46 -11.25
C GLY A 92 0.03 -5.02 -10.90
N PHE A 93 -0.99 -4.80 -10.09
CA PHE A 93 -1.33 -3.45 -9.61
C PHE A 93 -0.15 -2.83 -8.87
N GLY A 94 0.50 -3.58 -7.99
CA GLY A 94 1.65 -3.09 -7.23
C GLY A 94 2.90 -2.90 -8.09
N ALA A 95 3.26 -3.90 -8.87
CA ALA A 95 4.54 -3.95 -9.59
C ALA A 95 4.53 -3.15 -10.90
N VAL A 96 3.39 -3.08 -11.59
CA VAL A 96 3.31 -2.53 -12.96
C VAL A 96 2.54 -1.21 -13.03
N ILE A 97 1.74 -0.88 -12.03
CA ILE A 97 1.00 0.39 -11.96
C ILE A 97 1.56 1.29 -10.86
N MET A 98 1.52 0.84 -9.62
CA MET A 98 1.91 1.67 -8.48
C MET A 98 3.40 1.92 -8.41
N THR A 99 4.20 0.90 -8.65
CA THR A 99 5.67 1.02 -8.62
C THR A 99 6.20 1.99 -9.69
N PRO A 100 5.80 1.88 -10.97
CA PRO A 100 6.22 2.87 -11.97
C PRO A 100 5.73 4.28 -11.67
N ALA A 101 4.49 4.46 -11.18
CA ALA A 101 3.97 5.76 -10.81
C ALA A 101 4.79 6.40 -9.69
N LEU A 102 5.10 5.63 -8.66
CA LEU A 102 5.97 6.08 -7.57
C LEU A 102 7.37 6.41 -8.09
N GLY A 103 7.91 5.57 -8.96
CA GLY A 103 9.23 5.78 -9.58
C GLY A 103 9.33 7.08 -10.35
N ILE A 104 8.30 7.43 -11.13
CA ILE A 104 8.26 8.71 -11.85
C ILE A 104 8.40 9.86 -10.88
N ASN A 105 7.61 9.87 -9.80
CA ASN A 105 7.65 10.93 -8.81
C ASN A 105 9.00 11.00 -8.09
N TYR A 106 9.57 9.86 -7.72
CA TYR A 106 10.84 9.82 -7.01
C TYR A 106 12.01 10.26 -7.87
N LEU A 107 12.00 9.94 -9.16
CA LEU A 107 13.03 10.40 -10.10
C LEU A 107 13.04 11.92 -10.21
N PHE A 108 11.87 12.55 -10.39
CA PHE A 108 11.78 14.01 -10.49
C PHE A 108 12.09 14.70 -9.16
N GLN A 109 11.82 14.05 -8.03
CA GLN A 109 12.16 14.57 -6.71
C GLN A 109 13.61 14.26 -6.31
N MET A 110 14.36 13.57 -7.15
CA MET A 110 15.73 13.14 -6.88
C MET A 110 15.90 12.41 -5.56
N ARG A 111 14.92 11.55 -5.24
CA ARG A 111 14.94 10.75 -4.01
C ARG A 111 15.85 9.53 -4.16
N PRO A 112 16.44 9.02 -3.04
CA PRO A 112 17.31 7.86 -3.10
C PRO A 112 16.61 6.62 -3.66
N GLY A 113 17.32 5.85 -4.49
CA GLY A 113 16.80 4.59 -5.03
C GLY A 113 16.46 3.57 -3.97
N LYS A 114 17.21 3.53 -2.86
CA LYS A 114 16.90 2.66 -1.72
C LYS A 114 15.52 2.97 -1.12
N LEU A 115 15.16 4.24 -0.99
CA LEU A 115 13.84 4.66 -0.53
C LEU A 115 12.74 4.16 -1.48
N PHE A 116 12.97 4.31 -2.78
CA PHE A 116 12.05 3.81 -3.80
C PHE A 116 11.82 2.31 -3.65
N PHE A 117 12.87 1.51 -3.48
CA PHE A 117 12.72 0.06 -3.33
C PHE A 117 11.95 -0.33 -2.06
N ILE A 118 12.17 0.37 -0.96
CA ILE A 118 11.42 0.13 0.28
C ILE A 118 9.93 0.38 0.06
N ASP A 119 9.57 1.51 -0.54
CA ASP A 119 8.18 1.88 -0.74
C ASP A 119 7.51 1.02 -1.82
N ALA A 120 8.20 0.73 -2.92
CA ALA A 120 7.68 -0.12 -3.98
C ALA A 120 7.42 -1.55 -3.50
N ALA A 121 8.36 -2.12 -2.74
CA ALA A 121 8.21 -3.46 -2.19
C ALA A 121 7.02 -3.54 -1.22
N HIS A 122 6.74 -2.49 -0.46
CA HIS A 122 5.56 -2.42 0.40
C HIS A 122 4.27 -2.57 -0.42
N PHE A 123 4.15 -1.87 -1.54
CA PHE A 123 2.98 -1.99 -2.42
C PHE A 123 2.84 -3.41 -2.99
N ILE A 124 3.93 -3.99 -3.44
CA ILE A 124 3.91 -5.33 -4.05
C ILE A 124 3.53 -6.39 -3.02
N VAL A 125 4.16 -6.39 -1.86
CA VAL A 125 3.88 -7.36 -0.79
C VAL A 125 2.48 -7.16 -0.23
N GLY A 126 2.07 -5.92 -0.02
CA GLY A 126 0.73 -5.60 0.46
C GLY A 126 -0.36 -6.07 -0.49
N LEU A 127 -0.20 -5.82 -1.78
CA LEU A 127 -1.18 -6.26 -2.78
C LEU A 127 -1.14 -7.77 -3.01
N ALA A 128 0.00 -8.42 -2.85
CA ALA A 128 0.05 -9.88 -2.84
C ALA A 128 -0.81 -10.47 -1.71
N ALA A 129 -0.73 -9.87 -0.53
CA ALA A 129 -1.59 -10.26 0.60
C ALA A 129 -3.07 -10.01 0.30
N VAL A 130 -3.40 -8.88 -0.33
CA VAL A 130 -4.77 -8.58 -0.79
C VAL A 130 -5.25 -9.67 -1.76
N GLY A 131 -4.42 -10.04 -2.72
CA GLY A 131 -4.74 -11.13 -3.65
C GLY A 131 -5.05 -12.44 -2.93
N GLY A 132 -4.24 -12.78 -1.92
CA GLY A 132 -4.48 -13.94 -1.06
C GLY A 132 -5.82 -13.90 -0.35
N VAL A 133 -6.23 -12.74 0.15
CA VAL A 133 -7.53 -12.55 0.80
C VAL A 133 -8.68 -12.79 -0.19
N PHE A 134 -8.60 -12.23 -1.40
CA PHE A 134 -9.63 -12.47 -2.42
C PHE A 134 -9.72 -13.95 -2.81
N ILE A 135 -8.58 -14.62 -2.92
CA ILE A 135 -8.56 -16.06 -3.23
C ILE A 135 -9.22 -16.87 -2.11
N ALA A 136 -8.88 -16.55 -0.85
CA ALA A 136 -9.39 -17.27 0.31
C ALA A 136 -10.90 -17.07 0.54
N LEU A 137 -11.43 -15.90 0.19
CA LEU A 137 -12.84 -15.54 0.42
C LEU A 137 -13.70 -15.67 -0.84
N GLY A 138 -13.09 -15.93 -1.96
CA GLY A 138 -13.78 -16.11 -3.26
C GLY A 138 -14.20 -17.55 -3.57
#